data_a3988d4ef51a59685aca44cee00f6b33
#
_entry.id   a3988d4ef51a59685aca44cee00f6b33
#
_cell.length_a   1.000
_cell.length_b   1.000
_cell.length_c   1.000
_cell.angle_alpha   90.00
_cell.angle_beta   90.00
_cell.angle_gamma   90.00
#
_symmetry.space_group_name_H-M   'P 1'
#
loop_
_entity.id
_entity.type
_entity.pdbx_description
1 polymer ?
#
loop_
_entity_poly.entity_id
_entity_poly.type
_entity_poly.pdbx_seq_one_letter_code
_entity_poly.pdbx_strand_id
1 'polypeptide(L)'
;PMLTMIAMNYINEGTYVNFGLARGIGSASWATSALVFGQVVSFLGANILSIAYCVFALVTLFILYHLPESKITKTKTEEVQEEGSVVTVIKKYKIFFFLLLGFCFMFSGATAIGTYLINIVKSLGGNTSLYGVAMFAMAFSELPVMMTVPKLMKKFNSVTLILVASIFYICRNYTIGLAPNLIVLIIGMMFQGLSYGLFT
;
A
#
# COMPACT_ATOMS: atom_id res chain seq x y z
N PRO A 1 7.18 -6.86 2.33
CA PRO A 1 7.46 -7.75 3.48
C PRO A 1 8.91 -7.67 3.96
N MET A 2 9.92 -7.87 3.10
CA MET A 2 11.34 -7.88 3.54
C MET A 2 11.80 -6.55 4.15
N LEU A 3 11.50 -5.41 3.53
CA LEU A 3 11.84 -4.09 4.09
C LEU A 3 11.20 -3.86 5.46
N THR A 4 9.97 -4.34 5.66
CA THR A 4 9.29 -4.26 6.96
C THR A 4 10.01 -5.11 8.00
N MET A 5 10.48 -6.32 7.63
CA MET A 5 11.26 -7.17 8.52
C MET A 5 12.60 -6.52 8.91
N ILE A 6 13.31 -5.92 7.95
CA ILE A 6 14.55 -5.20 8.21
C ILE A 6 14.29 -4.05 9.19
N ALA A 7 13.26 -3.23 8.95
CA ALA A 7 12.90 -2.14 9.85
C ALA A 7 12.56 -2.63 11.26
N MET A 8 11.81 -3.72 11.38
CA MET A 8 11.47 -4.32 12.68
C MET A 8 12.71 -4.88 13.40
N ASN A 9 13.67 -5.45 12.66
CA ASN A 9 14.93 -5.90 13.26
C ASN A 9 15.72 -4.73 13.88
N TYR A 10 15.85 -3.61 13.17
CA TYR A 10 16.49 -2.41 13.71
C TYR A 10 15.76 -1.85 14.94
N ILE A 11 14.43 -1.88 14.94
CA ILE A 11 13.63 -1.46 16.11
C ILE A 11 13.90 -2.40 17.29
N ASN A 12 13.95 -3.70 17.07
CA ASN A 12 14.23 -4.70 18.10
C ASN A 12 15.67 -4.60 18.66
N GLU A 13 16.62 -4.09 17.87
CA GLU A 13 17.98 -3.77 18.30
C GLU A 13 18.07 -2.46 19.13
N GLY A 14 16.93 -1.81 19.41
CA GLY A 14 16.87 -0.59 20.20
C GLY A 14 17.13 0.68 19.40
N THR A 15 17.22 0.60 18.07
CA THR A 15 17.31 1.78 17.21
C THR A 15 15.94 2.45 17.11
N TYR A 16 15.87 3.74 17.42
CA TYR A 16 14.62 4.49 17.32
C TYR A 16 14.26 4.72 15.84
N VAL A 17 13.44 3.87 15.29
CA VAL A 17 12.88 4.01 13.95
C VAL A 17 11.38 4.32 14.04
N ASN A 18 10.98 5.49 13.59
CA ASN A 18 9.57 5.81 13.46
C ASN A 18 9.00 5.11 12.21
N PHE A 19 8.49 3.90 12.40
CA PHE A 19 7.96 3.07 11.32
C PHE A 19 6.85 3.77 10.52
N GLY A 20 5.96 4.51 11.18
CA GLY A 20 4.88 5.26 10.52
C GLY A 20 5.42 6.34 9.59
N LEU A 21 6.46 7.07 10.04
CA LEU A 21 7.12 8.11 9.23
C LEU A 21 7.86 7.50 8.05
N ALA A 22 8.62 6.43 8.26
CA ALA A 22 9.32 5.72 7.19
C ALA A 22 8.35 5.22 6.10
N ARG A 23 7.22 4.66 6.51
CA ARG A 23 6.16 4.22 5.61
C ARG A 23 5.50 5.40 4.88
N GLY A 24 5.24 6.51 5.58
CA GLY A 24 4.72 7.75 4.99
C GLY A 24 5.64 8.32 3.92
N ILE A 25 6.96 8.34 4.16
CA ILE A 25 7.96 8.74 3.15
C ILE A 25 7.89 7.82 1.93
N GLY A 26 7.73 6.51 2.12
CA GLY A 26 7.54 5.55 1.04
C GLY A 26 6.32 5.87 0.17
N SER A 27 5.18 6.15 0.78
CA SER A 27 3.96 6.55 0.06
C SER A 27 4.12 7.88 -0.66
N ALA A 28 4.78 8.87 -0.03
CA ALA A 28 5.07 10.17 -0.64
C ALA A 28 6.00 10.02 -1.86
N SER A 29 7.04 9.20 -1.75
CA SER A 29 7.97 8.93 -2.85
C SER A 29 7.26 8.26 -4.02
N TRP A 30 6.38 7.30 -3.73
CA TRP A 30 5.57 6.63 -4.75
C TRP A 30 4.61 7.61 -5.45
N ALA A 31 3.93 8.48 -4.69
CA ALA A 31 3.05 9.51 -5.21
C ALA A 31 3.79 10.47 -6.14
N THR A 32 4.94 10.97 -5.69
CA THR A 32 5.77 11.90 -6.46
C THR A 32 6.27 11.24 -7.74
N SER A 33 6.72 9.98 -7.66
CA SER A 33 7.14 9.21 -8.83
C SER A 33 6.00 9.02 -9.84
N ALA A 34 4.80 8.69 -9.37
CA ALA A 34 3.63 8.53 -10.23
C ALA A 34 3.28 9.84 -10.97
N LEU A 35 3.35 10.97 -10.27
CA LEU A 35 3.11 12.28 -10.87
C LEU A 35 4.17 12.62 -11.94
N VAL A 36 5.45 12.51 -11.57
CA VAL A 36 6.58 12.82 -12.46
C VAL A 36 6.58 11.91 -13.69
N PHE A 37 6.51 10.59 -13.50
CA PHE A 37 6.50 9.66 -14.61
C PHE A 37 5.23 9.72 -15.45
N GLY A 38 4.08 10.07 -14.86
CA GLY A 38 2.86 10.35 -15.61
C GLY A 38 3.05 11.47 -16.64
N GLN A 39 3.80 12.53 -16.27
CA GLN A 39 4.15 13.63 -17.18
C GLN A 39 5.23 13.20 -18.18
N VAL A 40 6.31 12.59 -17.71
CA VAL A 40 7.45 12.17 -18.55
C VAL A 40 7.01 11.19 -19.65
N VAL A 41 6.15 10.22 -19.31
CA VAL A 41 5.59 9.26 -20.30
C VAL A 41 4.72 9.97 -21.35
N SER A 42 4.01 11.02 -20.94
CA SER A 42 3.20 11.81 -21.88
C SER A 42 4.05 12.51 -22.96
N PHE A 43 5.31 12.86 -22.64
CA PHE A 43 6.22 13.56 -23.57
C PHE A 43 7.18 12.61 -24.29
N LEU A 44 7.74 11.62 -23.59
CA LEU A 44 8.83 10.78 -24.09
C LEU A 44 8.39 9.34 -24.45
N GLY A 45 7.11 9.02 -24.22
CA GLY A 45 6.58 7.69 -24.46
C GLY A 45 6.90 6.67 -23.36
N ALA A 46 6.30 5.47 -23.46
CA ALA A 46 6.35 4.47 -22.39
C ALA A 46 7.72 3.80 -22.19
N ASN A 47 8.59 3.80 -23.21
CA ASN A 47 9.91 3.15 -23.15
C ASN A 47 10.82 3.75 -22.06
N ILE A 48 10.63 5.01 -21.71
CA ILE A 48 11.38 5.67 -20.64
C ILE A 48 11.21 4.99 -19.29
N LEU A 49 10.06 4.34 -19.04
CA LEU A 49 9.82 3.62 -17.78
C LEU A 49 10.79 2.46 -17.59
N SER A 50 11.11 1.72 -18.66
CA SER A 50 12.05 0.60 -18.56
C SER A 50 13.47 1.08 -18.22
N ILE A 51 13.90 2.19 -18.84
CA ILE A 51 15.21 2.78 -18.56
C ILE A 51 15.26 3.30 -17.10
N ALA A 52 14.24 4.04 -16.69
CA ALA A 52 14.13 4.55 -15.32
C ALA A 52 14.13 3.40 -14.30
N TYR A 53 13.38 2.33 -14.57
CA TYR A 53 13.36 1.15 -13.71
C TYR A 53 14.76 0.54 -13.52
N CYS A 54 15.51 0.36 -14.61
CA CYS A 54 16.87 -0.17 -14.53
C CYS A 54 17.79 0.74 -13.71
N VAL A 55 17.73 2.06 -13.91
CA VAL A 55 18.54 3.02 -13.15
C VAL A 55 18.20 2.95 -11.67
N PHE A 56 16.92 3.02 -11.30
CA PHE A 56 16.50 2.95 -9.90
C PHE A 56 16.80 1.59 -9.26
N ALA A 57 16.72 0.49 -10.02
CA ALA A 57 17.11 -0.82 -9.53
C ALA A 57 18.61 -0.88 -9.18
N LEU A 58 19.46 -0.33 -10.05
CA LEU A 58 20.92 -0.24 -9.78
C LEU A 58 21.22 0.62 -8.55
N VAL A 59 20.56 1.77 -8.41
CA VAL A 59 20.68 2.63 -7.21
C VAL A 59 20.25 1.88 -5.96
N THR A 60 19.14 1.15 -6.03
CA THR A 60 18.65 0.36 -4.89
C THR A 60 19.64 -0.74 -4.50
N LEU A 61 20.20 -1.45 -5.48
CA LEU A 61 21.23 -2.46 -5.24
C LEU A 61 22.48 -1.86 -4.59
N PHE A 62 22.90 -0.68 -5.06
CA PHE A 62 24.03 0.04 -4.49
C PHE A 62 23.79 0.42 -3.02
N ILE A 63 22.59 0.94 -2.71
CA ILE A 63 22.20 1.29 -1.33
C ILE A 63 22.17 0.03 -0.45
N LEU A 64 21.57 -1.06 -0.93
CA LEU A 64 21.48 -2.31 -0.19
C LEU A 64 22.89 -2.91 0.09
N TYR A 65 23.79 -2.79 -0.84
CA TYR A 65 25.17 -3.27 -0.66
C TYR A 65 25.93 -2.50 0.45
N HIS A 66 25.61 -1.22 0.65
CA HIS A 66 26.23 -0.38 1.69
C HIS A 66 25.43 -0.36 2.99
N LEU A 67 24.30 -1.08 3.06
CA LEU A 67 23.51 -1.14 4.29
C LEU A 67 24.31 -1.92 5.34
N PRO A 68 24.54 -1.36 6.56
CA PRO A 68 25.20 -2.10 7.63
C PRO A 68 24.42 -3.36 7.96
N GLU A 69 25.13 -4.48 8.10
CA GLU A 69 24.49 -5.72 8.53
C GLU A 69 23.88 -5.51 9.92
N SER A 70 22.56 -5.66 10.00
CA SER A 70 21.90 -5.81 11.30
C SER A 70 22.50 -7.05 11.95
N LYS A 71 22.97 -6.91 13.19
CA LYS A 71 23.38 -8.04 14.00
C LYS A 71 22.13 -8.86 14.32
N ILE A 72 21.68 -9.61 13.33
CA ILE A 72 20.56 -10.53 13.51
C ILE A 72 21.05 -11.54 14.56
N THR A 73 20.80 -11.23 15.82
CA THR A 73 20.64 -12.29 16.78
C THR A 73 19.54 -13.15 16.16
N LYS A 74 19.91 -14.33 15.66
CA LYS A 74 18.96 -15.38 15.34
C LYS A 74 18.16 -15.57 16.62
N THR A 75 17.15 -14.73 16.82
CA THR A 75 16.11 -15.05 17.76
C THR A 75 15.64 -16.39 17.25
N LYS A 76 16.00 -17.45 17.97
CA LYS A 76 15.41 -18.76 17.79
C LYS A 76 13.92 -18.45 17.78
N THR A 77 13.35 -18.29 16.59
CA THR A 77 11.97 -18.60 16.39
C THR A 77 11.95 -20.02 16.86
N GLU A 78 11.51 -20.26 18.09
CA GLU A 78 11.07 -21.56 18.48
C GLU A 78 10.05 -21.89 17.40
N GLU A 79 10.50 -22.62 16.41
CA GLU A 79 9.61 -23.29 15.49
C GLU A 79 8.75 -24.17 16.39
N VAL A 80 7.63 -23.59 16.80
CA VAL A 80 6.51 -24.38 17.22
C VAL A 80 6.11 -25.10 15.93
N GLN A 81 6.84 -26.21 15.67
CA GLN A 81 6.43 -27.23 14.73
C GLN A 81 5.19 -27.87 15.33
N GLU A 82 4.09 -27.13 15.37
CA GLU A 82 2.80 -27.77 15.35
C GLU A 82 2.69 -28.37 13.94
N GLU A 83 3.05 -29.63 13.79
CA GLU A 83 2.71 -30.49 12.66
C GLU A 83 1.18 -30.63 12.56
N GLY A 84 0.51 -29.48 12.39
CA GLY A 84 -0.92 -29.42 12.20
C GLY A 84 -1.21 -29.37 10.70
N SER A 85 -1.93 -30.39 10.20
CA SER A 85 -2.51 -30.28 8.85
C SER A 85 -3.20 -28.93 8.68
N VAL A 86 -3.07 -28.28 7.51
CA VAL A 86 -3.73 -27.01 7.18
C VAL A 86 -5.21 -27.03 7.58
N VAL A 87 -5.87 -28.18 7.43
CA VAL A 87 -7.27 -28.38 7.84
C VAL A 87 -7.47 -28.22 9.35
N THR A 88 -6.51 -28.66 10.17
CA THR A 88 -6.55 -28.51 11.63
C THR A 88 -6.42 -27.05 12.04
N VAL A 89 -5.53 -26.29 11.39
CA VAL A 89 -5.35 -24.85 11.62
C VAL A 89 -6.62 -24.09 11.23
N ILE A 90 -7.22 -24.37 10.08
CA ILE A 90 -8.48 -23.75 9.64
C ILE A 90 -9.62 -24.04 10.63
N LYS A 91 -9.73 -25.27 11.13
CA LYS A 91 -10.75 -25.64 12.12
C LYS A 91 -10.55 -24.95 13.46
N LYS A 92 -9.29 -24.82 13.91
CA LYS A 92 -8.93 -24.17 15.18
C LYS A 92 -9.17 -22.64 15.14
N TYR A 93 -8.85 -22.01 14.00
CA TYR A 93 -8.91 -20.55 13.84
C TYR A 93 -9.93 -20.09 12.79
N LYS A 94 -11.15 -20.60 12.85
CA LYS A 94 -12.21 -20.32 11.86
C LYS A 94 -12.44 -18.82 11.62
N ILE A 95 -12.51 -18.02 12.69
CA ILE A 95 -12.76 -16.57 12.60
C ILE A 95 -11.63 -15.88 11.84
N PHE A 96 -10.39 -16.26 12.12
CA PHE A 96 -9.22 -15.71 11.42
C PHE A 96 -9.23 -16.08 9.93
N PHE A 97 -9.63 -17.32 9.60
CA PHE A 97 -9.75 -17.76 8.21
C PHE A 97 -10.82 -16.96 7.44
N PHE A 98 -12.00 -16.73 8.03
CA PHE A 98 -13.04 -15.90 7.41
C PHE A 98 -12.60 -14.45 7.24
N LEU A 99 -11.84 -13.93 8.19
CA LEU A 99 -11.25 -12.58 8.10
C LEU A 99 -10.25 -12.50 6.95
N LEU A 100 -9.36 -13.50 6.80
CA LEU A 100 -8.44 -13.58 5.66
C LEU A 100 -9.17 -13.67 4.33
N LEU A 101 -10.24 -14.45 4.25
CA LEU A 101 -11.06 -14.57 3.04
C LEU A 101 -11.71 -13.23 2.67
N GLY A 102 -12.25 -12.50 3.65
CA GLY A 102 -12.78 -11.15 3.45
C GLY A 102 -11.72 -10.19 2.91
N PHE A 103 -10.51 -10.24 3.45
CA PHE A 103 -9.39 -9.45 2.93
C PHE A 103 -9.01 -9.82 1.50
N CYS A 104 -8.99 -11.10 1.18
CA CYS A 104 -8.71 -11.58 -0.16
C CYS A 104 -9.66 -10.95 -1.19
N PHE A 105 -10.96 -10.91 -0.89
CA PHE A 105 -11.95 -10.25 -1.75
C PHE A 105 -11.75 -8.74 -1.84
N MET A 106 -11.47 -8.06 -0.72
CA MET A 106 -11.20 -6.62 -0.72
C MET A 106 -9.98 -6.26 -1.58
N PHE A 107 -8.86 -6.97 -1.40
CA PHE A 107 -7.64 -6.74 -2.16
C PHE A 107 -7.78 -7.09 -3.64
N SER A 108 -8.53 -8.13 -3.96
CA SER A 108 -8.83 -8.50 -5.35
C SER A 108 -9.55 -7.37 -6.08
N GLY A 109 -10.59 -6.79 -5.46
CA GLY A 109 -11.30 -5.64 -6.03
C GLY A 109 -10.41 -4.40 -6.19
N ALA A 110 -9.59 -4.09 -5.18
CA ALA A 110 -8.66 -2.96 -5.24
C ALA A 110 -7.59 -3.15 -6.33
N THR A 111 -7.07 -4.36 -6.49
CA THR A 111 -6.08 -4.70 -7.52
C THR A 111 -6.69 -4.62 -8.92
N ALA A 112 -7.90 -5.12 -9.10
CA ALA A 112 -8.61 -5.03 -10.37
C ALA A 112 -8.80 -3.56 -10.80
N ILE A 113 -9.30 -2.70 -9.90
CA ILE A 113 -9.44 -1.27 -10.17
C ILE A 113 -8.07 -0.65 -10.49
N GLY A 114 -7.03 -0.93 -9.71
CA GLY A 114 -5.69 -0.40 -9.94
C GLY A 114 -5.13 -0.77 -11.32
N THR A 115 -5.35 -2.02 -11.76
CA THR A 115 -4.91 -2.52 -13.07
C THR A 115 -5.63 -1.83 -14.22
N TYR A 116 -6.93 -1.60 -14.10
CA TYR A 116 -7.75 -1.01 -15.16
C TYR A 116 -7.91 0.51 -15.05
N LEU A 117 -7.33 1.14 -14.04
CA LEU A 117 -7.52 2.57 -13.76
C LEU A 117 -7.13 3.46 -14.94
N ILE A 118 -6.05 3.14 -15.65
CA ILE A 118 -5.64 3.91 -16.85
C ILE A 118 -6.71 3.85 -17.95
N ASN A 119 -7.38 2.71 -18.10
CA ASN A 119 -8.45 2.55 -19.08
C ASN A 119 -9.69 3.34 -18.68
N ILE A 120 -10.01 3.36 -17.38
CA ILE A 120 -11.12 4.16 -16.84
C ILE A 120 -10.84 5.66 -17.03
N VAL A 121 -9.60 6.11 -16.75
CA VAL A 121 -9.20 7.51 -16.99
C VAL A 121 -9.35 7.88 -18.47
N LYS A 122 -8.90 7.00 -19.38
CA LYS A 122 -9.03 7.23 -20.83
C LYS A 122 -10.48 7.24 -21.30
N SER A 123 -11.34 6.37 -20.79
CA SER A 123 -12.78 6.34 -21.16
C SER A 123 -13.51 7.60 -20.71
N LEU A 124 -13.02 8.28 -19.66
CA LEU A 124 -13.54 9.57 -19.18
C LEU A 124 -12.86 10.78 -19.88
N GLY A 125 -12.14 10.56 -20.98
CA GLY A 125 -11.49 11.62 -21.77
C GLY A 125 -10.15 12.10 -21.16
N GLY A 126 -9.59 11.37 -20.18
CA GLY A 126 -8.30 11.67 -19.58
C GLY A 126 -7.13 11.10 -20.36
N ASN A 127 -5.93 11.56 -20.01
CA ASN A 127 -4.66 11.11 -20.56
C ASN A 127 -3.75 10.51 -19.47
N THR A 128 -2.54 10.07 -19.86
CA THR A 128 -1.55 9.49 -18.93
C THR A 128 -1.12 10.48 -17.85
N SER A 129 -1.08 11.77 -18.16
CA SER A 129 -0.76 12.82 -17.18
C SER A 129 -1.83 12.89 -16.08
N LEU A 130 -3.12 12.86 -16.44
CA LEU A 130 -4.23 12.85 -15.49
C LEU A 130 -4.28 11.55 -14.67
N TYR A 131 -3.87 10.44 -15.25
CA TYR A 131 -3.65 9.21 -14.50
C TYR A 131 -2.59 9.41 -13.41
N GLY A 132 -1.45 10.04 -13.72
CA GLY A 132 -0.42 10.38 -12.74
C GLY A 132 -0.95 11.27 -11.61
N VAL A 133 -1.77 12.27 -11.94
CA VAL A 133 -2.44 13.14 -10.96
C VAL A 133 -3.38 12.36 -10.06
N ALA A 134 -4.19 11.43 -10.60
CA ALA A 134 -5.09 10.59 -9.83
C ALA A 134 -4.33 9.68 -8.85
N MET A 135 -3.22 9.10 -9.31
CA MET A 135 -2.34 8.27 -8.47
C MET A 135 -1.64 9.10 -7.38
N PHE A 136 -1.23 10.32 -7.70
CA PHE A 136 -0.68 11.26 -6.70
C PHE A 136 -1.73 11.61 -5.63
N ALA A 137 -2.95 11.99 -6.03
CA ALA A 137 -4.02 12.32 -5.10
C ALA A 137 -4.36 11.14 -4.17
N MET A 138 -4.38 9.92 -4.72
CA MET A 138 -4.56 8.69 -3.97
C MET A 138 -3.51 8.54 -2.86
N ALA A 139 -2.24 8.55 -3.21
CA ALA A 139 -1.17 8.34 -2.24
C ALA A 139 -1.00 9.54 -1.29
N PHE A 140 -1.24 10.76 -1.74
CA PHE A 140 -1.23 11.93 -0.89
C PHE A 140 -2.30 11.86 0.21
N SER A 141 -3.47 11.30 -0.09
CA SER A 141 -4.55 11.10 0.89
C SER A 141 -4.18 10.11 2.01
N GLU A 142 -3.23 9.21 1.78
CA GLU A 142 -2.77 8.25 2.80
C GLU A 142 -1.93 8.92 3.91
N LEU A 143 -1.15 9.96 3.58
CA LEU A 143 -0.20 10.59 4.51
C LEU A 143 -0.87 11.10 5.80
N PRO A 144 -1.93 11.95 5.75
CA PRO A 144 -2.55 12.46 6.97
C PRO A 144 -3.20 11.35 7.79
N VAL A 145 -3.74 10.33 7.13
CA VAL A 145 -4.34 9.19 7.83
C VAL A 145 -3.28 8.36 8.54
N MET A 146 -2.19 8.00 7.88
CA MET A 146 -1.08 7.24 8.49
C MET A 146 -0.47 7.98 9.69
N MET A 147 -0.37 9.32 9.64
CA MET A 147 0.10 10.12 10.77
C MET A 147 -0.87 10.09 11.96
N THR A 148 -2.16 9.91 11.70
CA THR A 148 -3.20 9.89 12.75
C THR A 148 -3.49 8.50 13.30
N VAL A 149 -3.17 7.43 12.57
CA VAL A 149 -3.41 6.02 12.99
C VAL A 149 -2.91 5.71 14.40
N PRO A 150 -1.68 6.08 14.83
CA PRO A 150 -1.23 5.79 16.19
C PRO A 150 -2.10 6.44 17.29
N LYS A 151 -2.69 7.60 16.99
CA LYS A 151 -3.63 8.28 17.91
C LYS A 151 -5.00 7.59 17.91
N LEU A 152 -5.46 7.15 16.73
CA LEU A 152 -6.73 6.42 16.59
C LEU A 152 -6.68 5.06 17.28
N MET A 153 -5.56 4.33 17.19
CA MET A 153 -5.36 3.05 17.88
C MET A 153 -5.36 3.15 19.40
N LYS A 154 -5.04 4.34 19.96
CA LYS A 154 -5.17 4.59 21.41
C LYS A 154 -6.63 4.76 21.83
N LYS A 155 -7.53 5.17 20.92
CA LYS A 155 -8.92 5.50 21.22
C LYS A 155 -9.91 4.42 20.78
N PHE A 156 -9.61 3.72 19.69
CA PHE A 156 -10.49 2.74 19.06
C PHE A 156 -9.83 1.36 18.99
N ASN A 157 -10.64 0.32 19.10
CA ASN A 157 -10.16 -1.04 18.92
C ASN A 157 -9.78 -1.29 17.45
N SER A 158 -8.73 -2.08 17.22
CA SER A 158 -8.26 -2.47 15.88
C SER A 158 -9.37 -3.05 15.00
N VAL A 159 -10.28 -3.84 15.56
CA VAL A 159 -11.42 -4.39 14.82
C VAL A 159 -12.35 -3.29 14.28
N THR A 160 -12.61 -2.27 15.08
CA THR A 160 -13.44 -1.12 14.66
C THR A 160 -12.76 -0.35 13.53
N LEU A 161 -11.45 -0.13 13.61
CA LEU A 161 -10.70 0.55 12.54
C LEU A 161 -10.73 -0.24 11.24
N ILE A 162 -10.59 -1.56 11.31
CA ILE A 162 -10.69 -2.46 10.14
C ILE A 162 -12.08 -2.42 9.52
N LEU A 163 -13.15 -2.40 10.33
CA LEU A 163 -14.53 -2.29 9.83
C LEU A 163 -14.74 -0.95 9.10
N VAL A 164 -14.27 0.16 9.69
CA VAL A 164 -14.34 1.48 9.06
C VAL A 164 -13.55 1.49 7.74
N ALA A 165 -12.33 0.96 7.74
CA ALA A 165 -11.53 0.82 6.53
C ALA A 165 -12.25 0.01 5.44
N SER A 166 -12.92 -1.08 5.82
CA SER A 166 -13.69 -1.92 4.88
C SER A 166 -14.85 -1.15 4.24
N ILE A 167 -15.57 -0.34 5.01
CA ILE A 167 -16.64 0.52 4.47
C ILE A 167 -16.07 1.51 3.45
N PHE A 168 -14.93 2.16 3.78
CA PHE A 168 -14.28 3.08 2.84
C PHE A 168 -13.74 2.38 1.59
N TYR A 169 -13.33 1.11 1.68
CA TYR A 169 -12.98 0.30 0.50
C TYR A 169 -14.19 0.12 -0.43
N ILE A 170 -15.36 -0.17 0.11
CA ILE A 170 -16.60 -0.31 -0.66
C ILE A 170 -16.94 1.03 -1.32
N CYS A 171 -16.97 2.12 -0.54
CA CYS A 171 -17.26 3.46 -1.05
C CYS A 171 -16.30 3.86 -2.16
N ARG A 172 -14.99 3.63 -1.98
CA ARG A 172 -13.96 3.89 -2.97
C ARG A 172 -14.22 3.15 -4.28
N ASN A 173 -14.37 1.83 -4.21
CA ASN A 173 -14.54 1.00 -5.39
C ASN A 173 -15.84 1.37 -6.14
N TYR A 174 -16.90 1.65 -5.41
CA TYR A 174 -18.17 2.07 -5.98
C TYR A 174 -18.06 3.44 -6.67
N THR A 175 -17.44 4.42 -6.00
CA THR A 175 -17.26 5.76 -6.54
C THR A 175 -16.37 5.75 -7.80
N ILE A 176 -15.31 4.95 -7.83
CA ILE A 176 -14.42 4.83 -9.01
C ILE A 176 -15.14 4.10 -10.14
N GLY A 177 -15.84 3.00 -9.84
CA GLY A 177 -16.52 2.18 -10.85
C GLY A 177 -17.69 2.87 -11.53
N LEU A 178 -18.37 3.78 -10.84
CA LEU A 178 -19.51 4.56 -11.35
C LEU A 178 -19.16 6.03 -11.61
N ALA A 179 -17.88 6.39 -11.66
CA ALA A 179 -17.48 7.77 -11.86
C ALA A 179 -17.98 8.33 -13.21
N PRO A 180 -18.82 9.38 -13.21
CA PRO A 180 -19.33 9.97 -14.44
C PRO A 180 -18.30 10.91 -15.10
N ASN A 181 -17.28 11.32 -14.36
CA ASN A 181 -16.23 12.24 -14.80
C ASN A 181 -14.94 12.06 -13.99
N LEU A 182 -13.86 12.67 -14.48
CA LEU A 182 -12.52 12.60 -13.86
C LEU A 182 -12.47 13.16 -12.44
N ILE A 183 -13.29 14.18 -12.12
CA ILE A 183 -13.28 14.80 -10.78
C ILE A 183 -13.80 13.79 -9.75
N VAL A 184 -14.93 13.14 -10.04
CA VAL A 184 -15.51 12.11 -9.16
C VAL A 184 -14.55 10.92 -9.02
N LEU A 185 -13.87 10.53 -10.10
CA LEU A 185 -12.85 9.49 -10.06
C LEU A 185 -11.71 9.87 -9.10
N ILE A 186 -11.17 11.09 -9.19
CA ILE A 186 -10.10 11.58 -8.30
C ILE A 186 -10.57 11.60 -6.83
N ILE A 187 -11.79 12.06 -6.57
CA ILE A 187 -12.39 12.02 -5.22
C ILE A 187 -12.49 10.57 -4.72
N GLY A 188 -12.94 9.64 -5.57
CA GLY A 188 -12.97 8.21 -5.25
C GLY A 188 -11.58 7.66 -4.93
N MET A 189 -10.55 8.09 -5.66
CA MET A 189 -9.16 7.71 -5.38
C MET A 189 -8.66 8.24 -4.02
N MET A 190 -9.09 9.41 -3.58
CA MET A 190 -8.70 9.97 -2.28
C MET A 190 -9.30 9.17 -1.08
N PHE A 191 -10.34 8.38 -1.27
CA PHE A 191 -10.79 7.45 -0.22
C PHE A 191 -9.77 6.36 0.12
N GLN A 192 -8.71 6.23 -0.67
CA GLN A 192 -7.58 5.33 -0.38
C GLN A 192 -6.98 5.60 0.99
N GLY A 193 -6.85 6.86 1.40
CA GLY A 193 -6.32 7.22 2.70
C GLY A 193 -7.11 6.58 3.85
N LEU A 194 -8.44 6.65 3.80
CA LEU A 194 -9.31 6.09 4.83
C LEU A 194 -9.53 4.58 4.69
N SER A 195 -9.34 4.02 3.51
CA SER A 195 -9.42 2.57 3.30
C SER A 195 -8.08 1.89 3.59
N TYR A 196 -7.09 2.09 2.75
CA TYR A 196 -5.78 1.44 2.87
C TYR A 196 -4.93 2.01 4.00
N GLY A 197 -4.98 3.33 4.23
CA GLY A 197 -4.21 4.00 5.28
C GLY A 197 -4.62 3.59 6.70
N LEU A 198 -5.91 3.26 6.94
CA LEU A 198 -6.36 2.72 8.22
C LEU A 198 -6.10 1.21 8.35
N PHE A 199 -6.04 0.50 7.21
CA PHE A 199 -5.91 -0.94 7.18
C PHE A 199 -4.47 -1.42 7.44
N THR A 200 -3.47 -0.63 7.10
CA THR A 200 -2.04 -1.01 7.15
C THR A 200 -1.31 -0.48 8.34
#